data_f0579939114efec3b493bf415e817f58
#
_entry.id   f0579939114efec3b493bf415e817f58
#
_cell.length_a   1.000
_cell.length_b   1.000
_cell.length_c   1.000
_cell.angle_alpha   90.00
_cell.angle_beta   90.00
_cell.angle_gamma   90.00
#
_symmetry.space_group_name_H-M   'P 1'
#
loop_
_entity.id
_entity.type
_entity.pdbx_description
1 polymer ?
#
loop_
_entity_poly.entity_id
_entity_poly.type
_entity_poly.pdbx_seq_one_letter_code
_entity_poly.pdbx_strand_id
1 'polypeptide(L)'
;MIRTTLCFASVLALQVALAGTAGAAETAKAVLSDPDGKEIGTVTLTAVPTGVLLNAELTAFPEGTHAFHIHGTGKCEPPSFKSAGGHFNPEEDRHGLENPAGPHSGDMPNIHVPANGKLHIEMMNQMVSLPGLLEGEGTAIVVHKKGDDYISNPAGDAGPRIACGVINE
;
A
#
# COMPACT_ATOMS: atom_id res chain seq x y z
N MET A 1 -24.14 -67.94 43.26
CA MET A 1 -24.35 -67.34 41.95
C MET A 1 -24.25 -65.87 42.14
N ILE A 2 -23.08 -65.26 41.75
CA ILE A 2 -22.80 -63.81 41.84
C ILE A 2 -22.99 -63.23 40.47
N ARG A 3 -23.95 -62.33 40.28
CA ARG A 3 -24.18 -61.59 39.03
C ARG A 3 -23.41 -60.27 39.08
N THR A 4 -22.38 -60.15 38.24
CA THR A 4 -21.60 -58.94 38.06
C THR A 4 -22.25 -58.10 37.01
N THR A 5 -22.76 -56.91 37.37
CA THR A 5 -23.37 -55.93 36.47
C THR A 5 -22.26 -55.01 36.00
N LEU A 6 -21.92 -55.05 34.69
CA LEU A 6 -21.01 -54.06 34.04
C LEU A 6 -21.79 -52.81 33.72
N CYS A 7 -21.40 -51.67 34.32
CA CYS A 7 -21.85 -50.35 33.91
C CYS A 7 -20.95 -49.84 32.81
N PHE A 8 -21.47 -49.65 31.59
CA PHE A 8 -20.81 -48.94 30.52
C PHE A 8 -21.04 -47.43 30.71
N ALA A 9 -19.99 -46.69 31.02
CA ALA A 9 -19.99 -45.25 31.03
C ALA A 9 -19.70 -44.74 29.59
N SER A 10 -20.71 -44.18 28.94
CA SER A 10 -20.55 -43.53 27.63
C SER A 10 -19.93 -42.14 27.80
N VAL A 11 -18.67 -41.97 27.38
CA VAL A 11 -18.02 -40.65 27.30
C VAL A 11 -18.46 -39.96 26.04
N LEU A 12 -19.31 -38.94 26.19
CA LEU A 12 -19.72 -38.06 25.08
C LEU A 12 -18.62 -37.02 24.83
N ALA A 13 -17.82 -37.19 23.78
CA ALA A 13 -16.80 -36.23 23.37
C ALA A 13 -17.49 -35.01 22.71
N LEU A 14 -17.48 -33.86 23.39
CA LEU A 14 -17.92 -32.59 22.88
C LEU A 14 -16.87 -32.04 21.90
N GLN A 15 -17.09 -32.13 20.60
CA GLN A 15 -16.26 -31.51 19.59
C GLN A 15 -16.62 -30.02 19.49
N VAL A 16 -15.78 -29.16 20.03
CA VAL A 16 -15.88 -27.71 19.82
C VAL A 16 -15.28 -27.42 18.44
N ALA A 17 -16.14 -27.15 17.46
CA ALA A 17 -15.71 -26.61 16.17
C ALA A 17 -15.30 -25.15 16.36
N LEU A 18 -14.00 -24.85 16.31
CA LEU A 18 -13.50 -23.48 16.14
C LEU A 18 -13.90 -23.03 14.72
N ALA A 19 -14.99 -22.30 14.61
CA ALA A 19 -15.26 -21.52 13.42
C ALA A 19 -14.25 -20.37 13.38
N GLY A 20 -13.21 -20.53 12.58
CA GLY A 20 -12.31 -19.43 12.26
C GLY A 20 -13.13 -18.35 11.55
N THR A 21 -13.25 -17.17 12.16
CA THR A 21 -13.75 -15.99 11.47
C THR A 21 -12.71 -15.64 10.41
N ALA A 22 -13.00 -15.91 9.14
CA ALA A 22 -12.30 -15.25 8.04
C ALA A 22 -12.61 -13.76 8.19
N GLY A 23 -11.68 -13.01 8.79
CA GLY A 23 -11.77 -11.55 8.83
C GLY A 23 -11.89 -11.05 7.40
N ALA A 24 -12.80 -10.10 7.14
CA ALA A 24 -12.81 -9.36 5.88
C ALA A 24 -11.40 -8.79 5.67
N ALA A 25 -10.89 -8.82 4.43
CA ALA A 25 -9.61 -8.21 4.14
C ALA A 25 -9.67 -6.73 4.54
N GLU A 26 -8.73 -6.30 5.39
CA GLU A 26 -8.60 -4.89 5.74
C GLU A 26 -8.20 -4.11 4.48
N THR A 27 -8.92 -3.06 4.19
CA THR A 27 -8.69 -2.22 3.00
C THR A 27 -8.58 -0.75 3.39
N ALA A 28 -7.77 -0.01 2.64
CA ALA A 28 -7.69 1.45 2.68
C ALA A 28 -7.71 2.02 1.26
N LYS A 29 -7.92 3.32 1.14
CA LYS A 29 -8.06 3.99 -0.13
C LYS A 29 -7.32 5.32 -0.14
N ALA A 30 -6.69 5.66 -1.28
CA ALA A 30 -6.15 6.98 -1.55
C ALA A 30 -6.81 7.54 -2.82
N VAL A 31 -7.52 8.65 -2.70
CA VAL A 31 -8.04 9.41 -3.84
C VAL A 31 -6.97 10.39 -4.29
N LEU A 32 -6.46 10.22 -5.50
CA LEU A 32 -5.40 11.04 -6.05
C LEU A 32 -5.96 12.32 -6.67
N SER A 33 -5.45 13.46 -6.24
CA SER A 33 -5.74 14.75 -6.82
C SER A 33 -4.48 15.35 -7.47
N ASP A 34 -4.69 16.11 -8.55
CA ASP A 34 -3.65 16.92 -9.19
C ASP A 34 -3.40 18.24 -8.40
N PRO A 35 -2.39 19.05 -8.80
CA PRO A 35 -2.09 20.33 -8.15
C PRO A 35 -3.24 21.34 -8.13
N ASP A 36 -4.23 21.22 -9.02
CA ASP A 36 -5.41 22.06 -9.07
C ASP A 36 -6.57 21.51 -8.21
N GLY A 37 -6.37 20.37 -7.54
CA GLY A 37 -7.35 19.73 -6.68
C GLY A 37 -8.37 18.85 -7.43
N LYS A 38 -8.15 18.59 -8.71
CA LYS A 38 -9.02 17.71 -9.51
C LYS A 38 -8.67 16.26 -9.22
N GLU A 39 -9.67 15.44 -8.92
CA GLU A 39 -9.52 14.00 -8.80
C GLU A 39 -9.13 13.37 -10.14
N ILE A 40 -8.07 12.59 -10.15
CA ILE A 40 -7.47 11.97 -11.33
C ILE A 40 -7.21 10.48 -11.18
N GLY A 41 -7.57 9.89 -10.07
CA GLY A 41 -7.45 8.46 -9.85
C GLY A 41 -7.68 8.03 -8.42
N THR A 42 -7.62 6.73 -8.24
CA THR A 42 -7.79 6.09 -6.94
C THR A 42 -6.81 4.94 -6.81
N VAL A 43 -6.27 4.76 -5.62
CA VAL A 43 -5.50 3.57 -5.24
C VAL A 43 -6.23 2.88 -4.09
N THR A 44 -6.62 1.64 -4.30
CA THR A 44 -7.13 0.76 -3.23
C THR A 44 -5.98 -0.09 -2.71
N LEU A 45 -5.82 -0.12 -1.40
CA LEU A 45 -4.81 -0.90 -0.70
C LEU A 45 -5.51 -2.01 0.06
N THR A 46 -5.08 -3.25 -0.13
CA THR A 46 -5.64 -4.42 0.55
C THR A 46 -4.54 -5.13 1.34
N ALA A 47 -4.76 -5.34 2.63
CA ALA A 47 -3.85 -6.15 3.44
C ALA A 47 -3.87 -7.61 2.96
N VAL A 48 -2.70 -8.17 2.74
CA VAL A 48 -2.52 -9.58 2.38
C VAL A 48 -1.44 -10.21 3.27
N PRO A 49 -1.35 -11.53 3.40
CA PRO A 49 -0.41 -12.17 4.33
C PRO A 49 1.06 -11.77 4.15
N THR A 50 1.46 -11.30 2.97
CA THR A 50 2.85 -10.98 2.63
C THR A 50 3.09 -9.50 2.38
N GLY A 51 2.18 -8.60 2.79
CA GLY A 51 2.31 -7.15 2.60
C GLY A 51 1.01 -6.47 2.22
N VAL A 52 1.06 -5.55 1.26
CA VAL A 52 -0.10 -4.79 0.78
C VAL A 52 -0.21 -4.90 -0.74
N LEU A 53 -1.37 -5.33 -1.22
CA LEU A 53 -1.73 -5.27 -2.64
C LEU A 53 -2.34 -3.90 -2.94
N LEU A 54 -1.73 -3.17 -3.89
CA LEU A 54 -2.20 -1.89 -4.37
C LEU A 54 -2.87 -2.08 -5.73
N ASN A 55 -4.11 -1.63 -5.86
CA ASN A 55 -4.82 -1.54 -7.13
C ASN A 55 -5.01 -0.06 -7.47
N ALA A 56 -4.35 0.41 -8.53
CA ALA A 56 -4.40 1.80 -8.96
C ALA A 56 -5.22 1.95 -10.24
N GLU A 57 -6.23 2.83 -10.18
CA GLU A 57 -7.06 3.25 -11.31
C GLU A 57 -6.85 4.72 -11.57
N LEU A 58 -6.14 5.06 -12.64
CA LEU A 58 -5.86 6.45 -13.04
C LEU A 58 -6.71 6.83 -14.23
N THR A 59 -7.20 8.10 -14.19
CA THR A 59 -8.05 8.65 -15.26
C THR A 59 -7.60 10.04 -15.61
N ALA A 60 -7.29 10.45 -16.76
CA ALA A 60 -6.79 11.78 -17.13
C ALA A 60 -5.38 12.10 -16.60
N PHE A 61 -4.53 11.07 -16.49
CA PHE A 61 -3.14 11.23 -16.13
C PHE A 61 -2.26 11.60 -17.34
N PRO A 62 -1.16 12.34 -17.19
CA PRO A 62 -0.23 12.58 -18.28
C PRO A 62 0.33 11.27 -18.84
N GLU A 63 0.51 11.20 -20.18
CA GLU A 63 1.23 10.09 -20.81
C GLU A 63 2.70 10.07 -20.36
N GLY A 64 3.24 8.88 -20.12
CA GLY A 64 4.66 8.69 -19.83
C GLY A 64 4.95 7.73 -18.71
N THR A 65 6.22 7.72 -18.32
CA THR A 65 6.73 6.98 -17.17
C THR A 65 6.79 7.88 -15.96
N HIS A 66 6.19 7.44 -14.87
CA HIS A 66 6.09 8.19 -13.63
C HIS A 66 6.54 7.36 -12.43
N ALA A 67 7.32 7.95 -11.56
CA ALA A 67 7.61 7.38 -10.26
C ALA A 67 6.32 7.38 -9.41
N PHE A 68 6.14 6.30 -8.68
CA PHE A 68 4.98 6.04 -7.83
C PHE A 68 5.48 5.57 -6.48
N HIS A 69 5.24 6.35 -5.42
CA HIS A 69 5.80 6.05 -4.11
C HIS A 69 4.76 6.22 -2.99
N ILE A 70 4.99 5.53 -1.87
CA ILE A 70 4.31 5.79 -0.60
C ILE A 70 5.17 6.80 0.17
N HIS A 71 4.58 7.94 0.57
CA HIS A 71 5.22 8.98 1.36
C HIS A 71 4.83 8.88 2.84
N GLY A 72 5.75 9.29 3.73
CA GLY A 72 5.68 9.06 5.17
C GLY A 72 4.79 10.03 5.96
N THR A 73 4.00 10.87 5.30
CA THR A 73 3.06 11.78 5.97
C THR A 73 1.72 11.81 5.23
N GLY A 74 0.63 11.55 5.94
CA GLY A 74 -0.73 11.56 5.43
C GLY A 74 -1.28 12.97 5.16
N LYS A 75 -0.55 13.78 4.39
CA LYS A 75 -0.93 15.16 4.03
C LYS A 75 -0.64 15.43 2.57
N CYS A 76 -1.62 15.99 1.83
CA CYS A 76 -1.53 16.30 0.41
C CYS A 76 -1.89 17.76 0.12
N GLU A 77 -1.09 18.72 0.62
CA GLU A 77 -1.35 20.14 0.40
C GLU A 77 -0.88 20.59 -1.00
N PRO A 78 -1.81 21.02 -1.87
CA PRO A 78 -1.46 21.51 -3.20
C PRO A 78 -0.76 22.89 -3.12
N PRO A 79 -0.08 23.34 -4.18
CA PRO A 79 0.13 22.62 -5.43
C PRO A 79 1.35 21.69 -5.40
N SER A 80 2.22 21.76 -4.39
CA SER A 80 3.52 21.09 -4.40
C SER A 80 3.52 19.72 -3.74
N PHE A 81 2.52 19.41 -2.91
CA PHE A 81 2.40 18.19 -2.13
C PHE A 81 3.61 17.90 -1.22
N LYS A 82 4.40 18.94 -0.89
CA LYS A 82 5.56 18.79 0.00
C LYS A 82 5.17 18.35 1.41
N SER A 83 3.92 18.60 1.82
CA SER A 83 3.36 18.16 3.09
C SER A 83 3.32 16.65 3.27
N ALA A 84 3.36 15.85 2.18
CA ALA A 84 3.48 14.40 2.25
C ALA A 84 4.87 13.91 2.75
N GLY A 85 5.83 14.81 2.96
CA GLY A 85 7.16 14.46 3.46
C GLY A 85 8.04 13.74 2.42
N GLY A 86 9.01 12.95 2.91
CA GLY A 86 9.82 12.03 2.12
C GLY A 86 9.10 10.69 1.89
N HIS A 87 9.76 9.75 1.25
CA HIS A 87 9.26 8.38 1.11
C HIS A 87 9.06 7.72 2.48
N PHE A 88 8.09 6.82 2.59
CA PHE A 88 7.90 6.01 3.79
C PHE A 88 9.11 5.11 4.00
N ASN A 89 9.88 5.37 5.06
CA ASN A 89 11.19 4.77 5.29
C ASN A 89 11.47 4.59 6.79
N PRO A 90 10.73 3.71 7.47
CA PRO A 90 10.93 3.48 8.90
C PRO A 90 12.27 2.83 9.26
N GLU A 91 12.91 2.14 8.31
CA GLU A 91 14.19 1.45 8.50
C GLU A 91 15.41 2.34 8.23
N GLU A 92 15.20 3.59 7.77
CA GLU A 92 16.25 4.56 7.42
C GLU A 92 17.21 4.07 6.31
N ASP A 93 16.68 3.25 5.39
CA ASP A 93 17.39 2.77 4.22
C ASP A 93 17.64 3.88 3.19
N ARG A 94 18.42 3.58 2.15
CA ARG A 94 18.63 4.46 1.02
C ARG A 94 17.55 4.25 -0.05
N HIS A 95 17.32 5.30 -0.83
CA HIS A 95 16.41 5.21 -1.96
C HIS A 95 16.90 4.26 -3.04
N GLY A 96 15.95 3.52 -3.65
CA GLY A 96 16.09 2.90 -4.96
C GLY A 96 16.07 1.37 -4.95
N LEU A 97 15.25 0.81 -5.84
CA LEU A 97 15.09 -0.65 -6.02
C LEU A 97 16.38 -1.33 -6.53
N GLU A 98 17.29 -0.58 -7.15
CA GLU A 98 18.58 -1.06 -7.64
C GLU A 98 19.74 -0.65 -6.71
N ASN A 99 19.46 0.03 -5.59
CA ASN A 99 20.48 0.43 -4.64
C ASN A 99 20.76 -0.71 -3.65
N PRO A 100 22.02 -1.19 -3.51
CA PRO A 100 22.35 -2.26 -2.57
C PRO A 100 22.08 -1.95 -1.09
N ALA A 101 21.91 -0.66 -0.74
CA ALA A 101 21.59 -0.19 0.61
C ALA A 101 20.15 0.35 0.71
N GLY A 102 19.29 -0.05 -0.18
CA GLY A 102 17.87 0.28 -0.25
C GLY A 102 17.04 -0.99 -0.49
N PRO A 103 15.79 -0.81 -0.89
CA PRO A 103 15.05 0.45 -1.07
C PRO A 103 14.44 0.99 0.22
N HIS A 104 13.84 2.21 0.18
CA HIS A 104 12.85 2.61 1.18
C HIS A 104 11.63 1.68 1.14
N SER A 105 10.97 1.50 2.27
CA SER A 105 9.74 0.69 2.31
C SER A 105 8.61 1.24 1.41
N GLY A 106 8.64 2.55 1.13
CA GLY A 106 7.67 3.22 0.24
C GLY A 106 8.07 3.27 -1.24
N ASP A 107 9.26 2.78 -1.62
CA ASP A 107 9.69 2.75 -3.01
C ASP A 107 8.92 1.70 -3.80
N MET A 108 8.41 2.07 -4.96
CA MET A 108 7.60 1.20 -5.82
C MET A 108 8.12 1.25 -7.28
N PRO A 109 7.84 0.25 -8.10
CA PRO A 109 8.12 0.32 -9.53
C PRO A 109 7.43 1.50 -10.20
N ASN A 110 8.07 2.04 -11.25
CA ASN A 110 7.48 3.05 -12.12
C ASN A 110 6.16 2.57 -12.72
N ILE A 111 5.22 3.49 -12.88
CA ILE A 111 4.01 3.27 -13.67
C ILE A 111 4.18 3.84 -15.08
N HIS A 112 3.54 3.20 -16.06
CA HIS A 112 3.58 3.61 -17.46
C HIS A 112 2.19 3.96 -17.94
N VAL A 113 1.90 5.24 -18.04
CA VAL A 113 0.59 5.76 -18.44
C VAL A 113 0.53 5.90 -19.97
N PRO A 114 -0.43 5.24 -20.64
CA PRO A 114 -0.59 5.34 -22.09
C PRO A 114 -1.18 6.68 -22.52
N ALA A 115 -1.13 6.96 -23.84
CA ALA A 115 -1.59 8.23 -24.44
C ALA A 115 -3.06 8.60 -24.16
N ASN A 116 -3.91 7.62 -23.83
CA ASN A 116 -5.29 7.90 -23.44
C ASN A 116 -5.45 8.37 -21.98
N GLY A 117 -4.36 8.46 -21.23
CA GLY A 117 -4.33 8.91 -19.85
C GLY A 117 -5.03 7.99 -18.84
N LYS A 118 -5.31 6.74 -19.20
CA LYS A 118 -5.98 5.77 -18.33
C LYS A 118 -5.06 4.61 -18.04
N LEU A 119 -4.90 4.27 -16.78
CA LEU A 119 -4.11 3.13 -16.33
C LEU A 119 -4.88 2.37 -15.26
N HIS A 120 -4.91 1.04 -15.39
CA HIS A 120 -5.28 0.12 -14.33
C HIS A 120 -4.10 -0.81 -14.10
N ILE A 121 -3.58 -0.85 -12.89
CA ILE A 121 -2.43 -1.66 -12.54
C ILE A 121 -2.55 -2.20 -11.10
N GLU A 122 -2.13 -3.43 -10.91
CA GLU A 122 -1.95 -4.04 -9.59
C GLU A 122 -0.46 -4.18 -9.29
N MET A 123 -0.09 -3.82 -8.06
CA MET A 123 1.29 -3.91 -7.57
C MET A 123 1.30 -4.46 -6.15
N MET A 124 2.33 -5.23 -5.84
CA MET A 124 2.54 -5.78 -4.50
C MET A 124 3.69 -5.07 -3.82
N ASN A 125 3.46 -4.52 -2.62
CA ASN A 125 4.53 -4.08 -1.74
C ASN A 125 4.61 -5.02 -0.53
N GLN A 126 5.72 -5.75 -0.42
CA GLN A 126 5.98 -6.70 0.65
C GLN A 126 6.71 -6.10 1.86
N MET A 127 7.14 -4.84 1.76
CA MET A 127 7.91 -4.14 2.80
C MET A 127 7.03 -3.35 3.75
N VAL A 128 5.72 -3.27 3.50
CA VAL A 128 4.77 -2.50 4.30
C VAL A 128 3.63 -3.38 4.81
N SER A 129 3.00 -2.97 5.90
CA SER A 129 1.72 -3.49 6.37
C SER A 129 0.66 -2.39 6.34
N LEU A 130 -0.61 -2.75 6.11
CA LEU A 130 -1.67 -1.74 6.06
C LEU A 130 -1.82 -0.99 7.39
N PRO A 131 -1.80 -1.64 8.57
CA PRO A 131 -1.76 -0.92 9.83
C PRO A 131 -0.59 0.05 9.94
N GLY A 132 0.63 -0.37 9.56
CA GLY A 132 1.81 0.50 9.59
C GLY A 132 1.71 1.74 8.69
N LEU A 133 0.98 1.65 7.57
CA LEU A 133 0.71 2.80 6.70
C LEU A 133 -0.32 3.79 7.29
N LEU A 134 -1.15 3.33 8.22
CA LEU A 134 -2.21 4.14 8.86
C LEU A 134 -1.79 4.72 10.22
N GLU A 135 -0.65 4.31 10.76
CA GLU A 135 -0.17 4.77 12.07
C GLU A 135 0.35 6.22 12.04
N GLY A 136 0.34 6.87 13.22
CA GLY A 136 0.92 8.19 13.45
C GLY A 136 0.24 9.29 12.65
N GLU A 137 1.01 9.98 11.80
CA GLU A 137 0.47 11.01 10.89
C GLU A 137 -0.12 10.41 9.60
N GLY A 138 -0.15 9.08 9.48
CA GLY A 138 -0.55 8.36 8.28
C GLY A 138 0.45 8.50 7.13
N THR A 139 0.06 8.02 5.97
CA THR A 139 0.89 8.02 4.76
C THR A 139 0.10 8.52 3.55
N ALA A 140 0.78 8.76 2.44
CA ALA A 140 0.14 9.21 1.20
C ALA A 140 0.76 8.52 -0.03
N ILE A 141 -0.04 8.27 -1.04
CA ILE A 141 0.45 7.93 -2.39
C ILE A 141 0.85 9.23 -3.10
N VAL A 142 2.05 9.25 -3.64
CA VAL A 142 2.53 10.37 -4.47
C VAL A 142 3.00 9.85 -5.82
N VAL A 143 2.61 10.56 -6.88
CA VAL A 143 3.10 10.31 -8.23
C VAL A 143 3.92 11.50 -8.71
N HIS A 144 5.05 11.23 -9.34
CA HIS A 144 5.99 12.24 -9.79
C HIS A 144 5.93 12.47 -11.31
N LYS A 145 6.48 13.59 -11.75
CA LYS A 145 6.45 14.00 -13.15
C LYS A 145 7.29 13.12 -14.07
N LYS A 146 8.40 12.59 -13.56
CA LYS A 146 9.31 11.71 -14.29
C LYS A 146 9.30 10.31 -13.67
N GLY A 147 9.87 9.34 -14.37
CA GLY A 147 10.22 8.05 -13.81
C GLY A 147 11.32 8.17 -12.75
N ASP A 148 11.32 7.21 -11.84
CA ASP A 148 12.38 6.93 -10.89
C ASP A 148 13.56 6.26 -11.62
N ASP A 149 14.78 6.67 -11.32
CA ASP A 149 15.99 6.03 -11.84
C ASP A 149 16.44 4.82 -10.99
N TYR A 150 15.71 4.55 -9.88
CA TYR A 150 15.91 3.45 -8.93
C TYR A 150 17.20 3.48 -8.11
N ILE A 151 17.98 4.57 -8.14
CA ILE A 151 19.29 4.67 -7.51
C ILE A 151 19.50 5.98 -6.77
N SER A 152 19.12 7.13 -7.37
CA SER A 152 19.51 8.46 -6.90
C SER A 152 18.75 8.87 -5.64
N ASN A 153 19.49 9.10 -4.53
CA ASN A 153 18.88 9.68 -3.33
C ASN A 153 18.50 11.14 -3.52
N PRO A 154 17.42 11.58 -2.88
CA PRO A 154 16.52 10.82 -1.99
C PRO A 154 15.28 10.25 -2.68
N ALA A 155 15.09 10.40 -4.00
CA ALA A 155 13.83 10.12 -4.67
C ALA A 155 13.95 9.83 -6.17
N GLY A 156 15.07 9.22 -6.63
CA GLY A 156 15.21 8.68 -7.97
C GLY A 156 15.19 9.72 -9.10
N ASP A 157 15.60 10.96 -8.86
CA ASP A 157 15.48 12.10 -9.81
C ASP A 157 14.08 12.24 -10.44
N ALA A 158 13.04 11.77 -9.75
CA ALA A 158 11.67 11.68 -10.23
C ALA A 158 10.99 13.06 -10.48
N GLY A 159 11.61 14.14 -10.02
CA GLY A 159 11.14 15.51 -10.26
C GLY A 159 9.92 15.92 -9.45
N PRO A 160 9.14 16.92 -9.91
CA PRO A 160 7.99 17.44 -9.18
C PRO A 160 6.90 16.38 -8.93
N ARG A 161 6.18 16.53 -7.82
CA ARG A 161 4.98 15.74 -7.49
C ARG A 161 3.81 16.26 -8.31
N ILE A 162 3.11 15.40 -9.01
CA ILE A 162 1.99 15.75 -9.89
C ILE A 162 0.66 15.15 -9.45
N ALA A 163 0.68 14.25 -8.50
CA ALA A 163 -0.53 13.74 -7.85
C ALA A 163 -0.22 13.33 -6.41
N CYS A 164 -1.21 13.47 -5.54
CA CYS A 164 -1.14 13.03 -4.16
C CYS A 164 -2.51 12.57 -3.66
N GLY A 165 -2.54 11.53 -2.84
CA GLY A 165 -3.73 11.05 -2.14
C GLY A 165 -3.37 10.47 -0.79
N VAL A 166 -4.02 10.95 0.27
CA VAL A 166 -3.85 10.41 1.62
C VAL A 166 -4.45 9.02 1.70
N ILE A 167 -3.73 8.08 2.32
CA ILE A 167 -4.23 6.72 2.57
C ILE A 167 -5.13 6.76 3.80
N ASN A 168 -6.40 6.41 3.63
CA ASN A 168 -7.42 6.37 4.69
C ASN A 168 -8.21 5.05 4.60
N GLU A 169 -8.79 4.60 5.73
CA GLU A 169 -9.76 3.52 5.81
C GLU A 169 -11.08 3.88 5.09
#